data_9ffad247ac08496f1ed8bac4599a70f3
#
_entry.id   9ffad247ac08496f1ed8bac4599a70f3
#
_cell.length_a   1.000
_cell.length_b   1.000
_cell.length_c   1.000
_cell.angle_alpha   90.00
_cell.angle_beta   90.00
_cell.angle_gamma   90.00
#
_symmetry.space_group_name_H-M   'P 1'
#
loop_
_entity.id
_entity.type
_entity.pdbx_description
1 polymer ?
#
loop_
_entity_poly.entity_id
_entity_poly.type
_entity_poly.pdbx_seq_one_letter_code
_entity_poly.pdbx_strand_id
1 'polypeptide(L)'
;MRRRLLPLLVAVWFQGFLLWVPVEKLFMDEIGFDAATVGIMAAAYAALVPLVEIPSGLLADRWSRRGVLVVASSALMLTSLVGGLSHSVPLYIVSALFLAVYFAMYSGTMEAVVYDTVLEETGASDGFERRIGRARFVESATLVVSSLAGGV
;
A
#
# COMPACT_ATOMS: atom_id res chain seq x y z
N MET A 1 -5.51 25.71 -0.84
CA MET A 1 -4.63 24.81 -0.04
C MET A 1 -5.27 23.49 0.40
N ARG A 2 -6.31 23.48 1.24
CA ARG A 2 -6.95 22.22 1.71
C ARG A 2 -7.62 21.38 0.60
N ARG A 3 -8.13 21.96 -0.45
CA ARG A 3 -8.97 21.28 -1.45
C ARG A 3 -8.21 20.31 -2.38
N ARG A 4 -6.93 20.52 -2.68
CA ARG A 4 -6.15 19.67 -3.58
C ARG A 4 -5.60 18.40 -2.91
N LEU A 5 -5.24 18.48 -1.63
CA LEU A 5 -4.77 17.33 -0.83
C LEU A 5 -5.90 16.51 -0.21
N LEU A 6 -7.14 17.03 -0.17
CA LEU A 6 -8.28 16.32 0.40
C LEU A 6 -8.56 14.98 -0.30
N PRO A 7 -8.60 14.89 -1.64
CA PRO A 7 -8.82 13.61 -2.31
C PRO A 7 -7.72 12.59 -1.99
N LEU A 8 -6.48 13.05 -1.87
CA LEU A 8 -5.34 12.23 -1.51
C LEU A 8 -5.48 11.67 -0.08
N LEU A 9 -5.81 12.53 0.89
CA LEU A 9 -6.02 12.10 2.27
C LEU A 9 -7.20 11.14 2.41
N VAL A 10 -8.26 11.34 1.63
CA VAL A 10 -9.40 10.41 1.57
C VAL A 10 -8.98 9.06 0.99
N ALA A 11 -8.18 9.05 -0.08
CA ALA A 11 -7.65 7.81 -0.65
C ALA A 11 -6.75 7.07 0.35
N VAL A 12 -5.85 7.78 1.02
CA VAL A 12 -4.98 7.23 2.08
C VAL A 12 -5.80 6.65 3.24
N TRP A 13 -6.87 7.34 3.64
CA TRP A 13 -7.77 6.85 4.69
C TRP A 13 -8.44 5.53 4.28
N PHE A 14 -8.97 5.44 3.06
CA PHE A 14 -9.57 4.20 2.55
C PHE A 14 -8.54 3.07 2.41
N GLN A 15 -7.31 3.37 1.97
CA GLN A 15 -6.24 2.38 1.85
C GLN A 15 -5.74 1.86 3.21
N GLY A 16 -5.78 2.69 4.26
CA GLY A 16 -5.46 2.27 5.63
C GLY A 16 -6.56 1.44 6.30
N PHE A 17 -7.75 1.32 5.70
CA PHE A 17 -8.87 0.60 6.30
C PHE A 17 -8.80 -0.90 6.01
N LEU A 18 -7.89 -1.59 6.69
CA LEU A 18 -7.55 -3.01 6.48
C LEU A 18 -8.16 -3.87 7.62
N LEU A 19 -9.45 -4.18 7.52
CA LEU A 19 -10.19 -4.98 8.53
C LEU A 19 -9.69 -6.43 8.66
N TRP A 20 -9.01 -6.95 7.66
CA TRP A 20 -8.54 -8.33 7.62
C TRP A 20 -7.23 -8.57 8.39
N VAL A 21 -6.45 -7.53 8.69
CA VAL A 21 -5.14 -7.65 9.35
C VAL A 21 -5.19 -8.43 10.68
N PRO A 22 -6.18 -8.23 11.57
CA PRO A 22 -6.22 -8.99 12.82
C PRO A 22 -6.51 -10.48 12.65
N VAL A 23 -7.25 -10.84 11.59
CA VAL A 23 -7.67 -12.24 11.33
C VAL A 23 -6.77 -12.95 10.32
N GLU A 24 -5.82 -12.24 9.72
CA GLU A 24 -4.93 -12.77 8.69
C GLU A 24 -4.21 -14.05 9.13
N LYS A 25 -3.64 -14.06 10.32
CA LYS A 25 -2.90 -15.20 10.83
C LYS A 25 -3.78 -16.43 11.05
N LEU A 26 -5.01 -16.21 11.53
CA LEU A 26 -5.99 -17.28 11.69
C LEU A 26 -6.38 -17.88 10.34
N PHE A 27 -6.60 -17.03 9.36
CA PHE A 27 -6.91 -17.45 8.00
C PHE A 27 -5.73 -18.20 7.34
N MET A 28 -4.50 -17.73 7.54
CA MET A 28 -3.30 -18.41 7.04
C MET A 28 -3.15 -19.83 7.64
N ASP A 29 -3.42 -19.98 8.95
CA ASP A 29 -3.41 -21.26 9.64
C ASP A 29 -4.48 -22.21 9.07
N GLU A 30 -5.69 -21.69 8.85
CA GLU A 30 -6.81 -22.45 8.28
C GLU A 30 -6.52 -23.00 6.88
N ILE A 31 -5.84 -22.23 6.01
CA ILE A 31 -5.47 -22.68 4.65
C ILE A 31 -4.17 -23.49 4.59
N GLY A 32 -3.55 -23.77 5.74
CA GLY A 32 -2.43 -24.69 5.89
C GLY A 32 -1.03 -24.07 5.78
N PHE A 33 -0.88 -22.78 6.15
CA PHE A 33 0.45 -22.19 6.29
C PHE A 33 1.21 -22.80 7.46
N ASP A 34 2.49 -23.05 7.23
CA ASP A 34 3.49 -23.40 8.23
C ASP A 34 4.63 -22.39 8.25
N ALA A 35 5.58 -22.55 9.16
CA ALA A 35 6.70 -21.64 9.29
C ALA A 35 7.55 -21.52 8.01
N ALA A 36 7.67 -22.63 7.24
CA ALA A 36 8.43 -22.65 6.01
C ALA A 36 7.73 -21.85 4.90
N THR A 37 6.43 -22.05 4.70
CA THR A 37 5.64 -21.33 3.70
C THR A 37 5.48 -19.84 4.04
N VAL A 38 5.37 -19.46 5.32
CA VAL A 38 5.47 -18.06 5.75
C VAL A 38 6.83 -17.47 5.39
N GLY A 39 7.93 -18.21 5.63
CA GLY A 39 9.27 -17.79 5.27
C GLY A 39 9.45 -17.59 3.76
N ILE A 40 8.92 -18.52 2.94
CA ILE A 40 8.94 -18.42 1.47
C ILE A 40 8.16 -17.18 1.00
N MET A 41 6.96 -16.98 1.53
CA MET A 41 6.13 -15.81 1.20
C MET A 41 6.85 -14.52 1.55
N ALA A 42 7.43 -14.41 2.76
CA ALA A 42 8.16 -13.23 3.20
C ALA A 42 9.41 -12.97 2.34
N ALA A 43 10.16 -14.01 1.98
CA ALA A 43 11.32 -13.89 1.10
C ALA A 43 10.94 -13.43 -0.31
N ALA A 44 9.88 -14.00 -0.89
CA ALA A 44 9.37 -13.63 -2.21
C ALA A 44 8.87 -12.17 -2.21
N TYR A 45 8.14 -11.77 -1.17
CA TYR A 45 7.70 -10.38 -0.96
C TYR A 45 8.88 -9.41 -0.89
N ALA A 46 9.86 -9.71 -0.02
CA ALA A 46 11.03 -8.86 0.20
C ALA A 46 11.92 -8.74 -1.05
N ALA A 47 11.99 -9.78 -1.88
CA ALA A 47 12.73 -9.76 -3.14
C ALA A 47 11.99 -8.95 -4.23
N LEU A 48 10.65 -9.04 -4.27
CA LEU A 48 9.85 -8.40 -5.32
C LEU A 48 9.78 -6.88 -5.14
N VAL A 49 9.71 -6.38 -3.89
CA VAL A 49 9.59 -4.94 -3.61
C VAL A 49 10.69 -4.13 -4.31
N PRO A 50 12.00 -4.36 -4.10
CA PRO A 50 13.04 -3.56 -4.75
C PRO A 50 13.07 -3.76 -6.28
N LEU A 51 12.70 -4.95 -6.78
CA LEU A 51 12.63 -5.22 -8.22
C LEU A 51 11.55 -4.40 -8.92
N VAL A 52 10.45 -4.09 -8.25
CA VAL A 52 9.34 -3.28 -8.78
C VAL A 52 9.55 -1.80 -8.49
N GLU A 53 10.15 -1.43 -7.36
CA GLU A 53 10.34 -0.05 -6.93
C GLU A 53 11.20 0.76 -7.93
N ILE A 54 12.30 0.19 -8.42
CA ILE A 54 13.17 0.86 -9.40
C ILE A 54 12.43 1.17 -10.72
N PRO A 55 11.80 0.18 -11.41
CA PRO A 55 11.07 0.48 -12.65
C PRO A 55 9.81 1.31 -12.44
N SER A 56 9.15 1.23 -11.28
CA SER A 56 7.96 2.05 -10.99
C SER A 56 8.29 3.53 -10.84
N GLY A 57 9.43 3.87 -10.24
CA GLY A 57 9.93 5.25 -10.20
C GLY A 57 10.15 5.82 -11.61
N LEU A 58 10.83 5.08 -12.48
CA LEU A 58 11.02 5.49 -13.88
C LEU A 58 9.68 5.61 -14.64
N LEU A 59 8.73 4.73 -14.36
CA LEU A 59 7.40 4.77 -14.96
C LEU A 59 6.62 6.00 -14.49
N ALA A 60 6.71 6.36 -13.21
CA ALA A 60 6.08 7.54 -12.65
C ALA A 60 6.56 8.84 -13.30
N ASP A 61 7.87 8.91 -13.61
CA ASP A 61 8.48 10.08 -14.24
C ASP A 61 8.17 10.16 -15.75
N ARG A 62 8.09 9.01 -16.45
CA ARG A 62 7.87 8.97 -17.90
C ARG A 62 6.42 8.98 -18.33
N TRP A 63 5.55 8.38 -17.56
CA TRP A 63 4.12 8.23 -17.89
C TRP A 63 3.27 9.22 -17.11
N SER A 64 2.97 8.92 -15.85
CA SER A 64 2.37 9.87 -14.90
C SER A 64 2.34 9.27 -13.50
N ARG A 65 2.60 10.08 -12.49
CA ARG A 65 2.49 9.66 -11.08
C ARG A 65 1.06 9.21 -10.73
N ARG A 66 0.06 9.88 -11.31
CA ARG A 66 -1.34 9.50 -11.13
C ARG A 66 -1.64 8.11 -11.73
N GLY A 67 -1.11 7.82 -12.92
CA GLY A 67 -1.26 6.52 -13.55
C GLY A 67 -0.64 5.39 -12.73
N VAL A 68 0.55 5.62 -12.18
CA VAL A 68 1.23 4.65 -11.30
C VAL A 68 0.42 4.39 -10.03
N LEU A 69 -0.16 5.43 -9.40
CA LEU A 69 -1.04 5.25 -8.23
C LEU A 69 -2.33 4.47 -8.57
N VAL A 70 -2.88 4.63 -9.76
CA VAL A 70 -4.04 3.83 -10.22
C VAL A 70 -3.65 2.36 -10.37
N VAL A 71 -2.49 2.07 -10.98
CA VAL A 71 -1.97 0.70 -11.10
C VAL A 71 -1.70 0.10 -9.73
N ALA A 72 -1.07 0.85 -8.81
CA ALA A 72 -0.85 0.42 -7.42
C ALA A 72 -2.18 0.07 -6.73
N SER A 73 -3.19 0.94 -6.83
CA SER A 73 -4.51 0.68 -6.23
C SER A 73 -5.21 -0.54 -6.85
N SER A 74 -5.00 -0.78 -8.15
CA SER A 74 -5.49 -1.99 -8.82
C SER A 74 -4.81 -3.25 -8.30
N ALA A 75 -3.49 -3.20 -8.03
CA ALA A 75 -2.77 -4.29 -7.41
C ALA A 75 -3.28 -4.59 -5.98
N LEU A 76 -3.60 -3.55 -5.18
CA LEU A 76 -4.22 -3.71 -3.87
C LEU A 76 -5.61 -4.38 -3.96
N MET A 77 -6.42 -3.99 -4.95
CA MET A 77 -7.71 -4.62 -5.22
C MET A 77 -7.54 -6.11 -5.56
N LEU A 78 -6.57 -6.44 -6.43
CA LEU A 78 -6.26 -7.83 -6.76
C LEU A 78 -5.77 -8.61 -5.55
N THR A 79 -4.95 -8.01 -4.69
CA THR A 79 -4.55 -8.60 -3.40
C THR A 79 -5.77 -9.00 -2.58
N SER A 80 -6.72 -8.10 -2.41
CA SER A 80 -7.92 -8.35 -1.60
C SER A 80 -8.82 -9.42 -2.21
N LEU A 81 -9.00 -9.40 -3.53
CA LEU A 81 -9.82 -10.38 -4.24
C LEU A 81 -9.18 -11.77 -4.22
N VAL A 82 -7.92 -11.87 -4.62
CA VAL A 82 -7.20 -13.16 -4.68
C VAL A 82 -6.99 -13.71 -3.28
N GLY A 83 -6.59 -12.86 -2.32
CA GLY A 83 -6.39 -13.26 -0.93
C GLY A 83 -7.67 -13.72 -0.26
N GLY A 84 -8.77 -12.97 -0.40
CA GLY A 84 -10.06 -13.31 0.20
C GLY A 84 -10.75 -14.54 -0.41
N LEU A 85 -10.42 -14.87 -1.66
CA LEU A 85 -10.94 -16.06 -2.36
C LEU A 85 -9.94 -17.22 -2.32
N SER A 86 -8.80 -17.09 -1.65
CA SER A 86 -7.80 -18.14 -1.61
C SER A 86 -8.22 -19.28 -0.66
N HIS A 87 -8.09 -20.50 -1.15
CA HIS A 87 -8.30 -21.74 -0.37
C HIS A 87 -7.03 -22.59 -0.33
N SER A 88 -5.87 -22.01 -0.65
CA SER A 88 -4.60 -22.71 -0.71
C SER A 88 -3.42 -21.77 -0.51
N VAL A 89 -2.36 -22.28 0.10
CA VAL A 89 -1.10 -21.56 0.33
C VAL A 89 -0.54 -20.90 -0.94
N PRO A 90 -0.41 -21.59 -2.10
CA PRO A 90 0.13 -20.96 -3.31
C PRO A 90 -0.69 -19.76 -3.81
N LEU A 91 -2.02 -19.86 -3.74
CA LEU A 91 -2.89 -18.77 -4.19
C LEU A 91 -2.80 -17.56 -3.26
N TYR A 92 -2.67 -17.78 -1.96
CA TYR A 92 -2.45 -16.71 -0.99
C TYR A 92 -1.07 -16.05 -1.19
N ILE A 93 -0.02 -16.81 -1.48
CA ILE A 93 1.28 -16.25 -1.83
C ILE A 93 1.18 -15.34 -3.06
N VAL A 94 0.42 -15.72 -4.09
CA VAL A 94 0.16 -14.85 -5.25
C VAL A 94 -0.50 -13.52 -4.83
N SER A 95 -1.44 -13.56 -3.90
CA SER A 95 -2.05 -12.31 -3.37
C SER A 95 -1.01 -11.43 -2.65
N ALA A 96 -0.11 -12.03 -1.87
CA ALA A 96 0.98 -11.31 -1.21
C ALA A 96 1.97 -10.68 -2.21
N LEU A 97 2.18 -11.29 -3.37
CA LEU A 97 2.99 -10.69 -4.44
C LEU A 97 2.31 -9.46 -5.06
N PHE A 98 0.98 -9.46 -5.25
CA PHE A 98 0.26 -8.26 -5.64
C PHE A 98 0.36 -7.16 -4.58
N LEU A 99 0.37 -7.52 -3.30
CA LEU A 99 0.59 -6.58 -2.20
C LEU A 99 1.99 -5.95 -2.27
N ALA A 100 3.02 -6.74 -2.59
CA ALA A 100 4.39 -6.24 -2.79
C ALA A 100 4.45 -5.24 -3.95
N VAL A 101 3.79 -5.53 -5.07
CA VAL A 101 3.67 -4.59 -6.22
C VAL A 101 2.98 -3.29 -5.79
N TYR A 102 1.89 -3.38 -5.04
CA TYR A 102 1.21 -2.21 -4.50
C TYR A 102 2.15 -1.34 -3.68
N PHE A 103 2.82 -1.91 -2.67
CA PHE A 103 3.71 -1.14 -1.79
C PHE A 103 4.89 -0.52 -2.55
N ALA A 104 5.51 -1.27 -3.45
CA ALA A 104 6.63 -0.80 -4.25
C ALA A 104 6.26 0.39 -5.15
N MET A 105 5.07 0.35 -5.77
CA MET A 105 4.59 1.43 -6.64
C MET A 105 4.04 2.62 -5.86
N TYR A 106 3.41 2.36 -4.72
CA TYR A 106 2.73 3.38 -3.92
C TYR A 106 3.71 4.27 -3.14
N SER A 107 4.71 3.68 -2.45
CA SER A 107 5.56 4.39 -1.49
C SER A 107 6.26 5.61 -2.09
N GLY A 108 7.07 5.41 -3.11
CA GLY A 108 7.83 6.48 -3.76
C GLY A 108 6.95 7.46 -4.53
N THR A 109 5.91 6.94 -5.23
CA THR A 109 5.01 7.79 -6.02
C THR A 109 4.16 8.70 -5.13
N MET A 110 3.71 8.21 -3.98
CA MET A 110 2.94 9.00 -3.02
C MET A 110 3.75 10.18 -2.47
N GLU A 111 4.99 9.94 -2.07
CA GLU A 111 5.88 10.99 -1.57
C GLU A 111 6.16 12.04 -2.64
N ALA A 112 6.40 11.61 -3.87
CA ALA A 112 6.61 12.49 -5.01
C ALA A 112 5.38 13.36 -5.32
N VAL A 113 4.16 12.81 -5.28
CA VAL A 113 2.91 13.57 -5.48
C VAL A 113 2.72 14.63 -4.39
N VAL A 114 2.99 14.28 -3.14
CA VAL A 114 2.90 15.24 -2.03
C VAL A 114 3.94 16.35 -2.20
N TYR A 115 5.18 15.99 -2.58
CA TYR A 115 6.26 16.96 -2.81
C TYR A 115 5.91 17.96 -3.90
N ASP A 116 5.48 17.48 -5.09
CA ASP A 116 5.09 18.33 -6.20
C ASP A 116 3.93 19.25 -5.84
N THR A 117 2.91 18.72 -5.16
CA THR A 117 1.76 19.52 -4.73
C THR A 117 2.19 20.65 -3.79
N VAL A 118 3.15 20.37 -2.89
CA VAL A 118 3.71 21.41 -2.01
C VAL A 118 4.47 22.44 -2.80
N LEU A 119 5.34 22.01 -3.71
CA LEU A 119 6.16 22.90 -4.51
C LEU A 119 5.31 23.81 -5.43
N GLU A 120 4.28 23.24 -6.08
CA GLU A 120 3.34 24.02 -6.90
C GLU A 120 2.56 25.06 -6.11
N GLU A 121 2.17 24.75 -4.86
CA GLU A 121 1.35 25.65 -4.05
C GLU A 121 2.15 26.73 -3.31
N THR A 122 3.38 26.44 -2.90
CA THR A 122 4.17 27.32 -2.02
C THR A 122 5.39 27.93 -2.70
N GLY A 123 5.80 27.40 -3.85
CA GLY A 123 7.04 27.75 -4.52
C GLY A 123 8.31 27.29 -3.78
N ALA A 124 8.17 26.55 -2.67
CA ALA A 124 9.25 26.06 -1.84
C ALA A 124 8.94 24.66 -1.32
N SER A 125 9.97 23.91 -0.96
CA SER A 125 9.83 22.59 -0.32
C SER A 125 9.45 22.66 1.16
N ASP A 126 9.41 23.87 1.72
CA ASP A 126 9.07 24.12 3.12
C ASP A 126 7.64 23.62 3.42
N GLY A 127 7.52 22.75 4.41
CA GLY A 127 6.23 22.16 4.79
C GLY A 127 5.93 20.80 4.15
N PHE A 128 6.79 20.25 3.28
CA PHE A 128 6.67 18.88 2.76
C PHE A 128 6.63 17.86 3.90
N GLU A 129 7.61 17.90 4.80
CA GLU A 129 7.70 16.96 5.93
C GLU A 129 6.45 16.97 6.81
N ARG A 130 5.90 18.15 7.07
CA ARG A 130 4.65 18.28 7.85
C ARG A 130 3.44 17.67 7.14
N ARG A 131 3.40 17.74 5.81
CA ARG A 131 2.28 17.22 5.02
C ARG A 131 2.38 15.72 4.83
N ILE A 132 3.57 15.20 4.52
CA ILE A 132 3.80 13.76 4.43
C ILE A 132 3.61 13.10 5.80
N GLY A 133 4.10 13.71 6.89
CA GLY A 133 3.85 13.26 8.25
C GLY A 133 2.36 13.19 8.60
N ARG A 134 1.56 14.16 8.11
CA ARG A 134 0.10 14.13 8.30
C ARG A 134 -0.57 13.00 7.50
N ALA A 135 -0.13 12.75 6.26
CA ALA A 135 -0.63 11.62 5.47
C ALA A 135 -0.30 10.29 6.14
N ARG A 136 0.94 10.10 6.59
CA ARG A 136 1.39 8.92 7.34
C ARG A 136 0.65 8.75 8.67
N PHE A 137 0.37 9.86 9.37
CA PHE A 137 -0.43 9.82 10.60
C PHE A 137 -1.88 9.35 10.33
N VAL A 138 -2.52 9.86 9.27
CA VAL A 138 -3.87 9.42 8.88
C VAL A 138 -3.88 7.93 8.54
N GLU A 139 -2.91 7.46 7.75
CA GLU A 139 -2.74 6.06 7.39
C GLU A 139 -2.60 5.17 8.63
N SER A 140 -1.68 5.51 9.53
CA SER A 140 -1.43 4.76 10.76
C SER A 140 -2.64 4.78 11.72
N ALA A 141 -3.28 5.93 11.87
CA ALA A 141 -4.48 6.05 12.72
C ALA A 141 -5.64 5.20 12.17
N THR A 142 -5.82 5.20 10.85
CA THR A 142 -6.85 4.38 10.20
C THR A 142 -6.55 2.89 10.36
N LEU A 143 -5.29 2.48 10.21
CA LEU A 143 -4.87 1.10 10.42
C LEU A 143 -5.14 0.64 11.85
N VAL A 144 -4.84 1.46 12.86
CA VAL A 144 -5.13 1.15 14.28
C VAL A 144 -6.63 0.98 14.49
N VAL A 145 -7.44 1.93 14.00
CA VAL A 145 -8.91 1.86 14.16
C VAL A 145 -9.48 0.63 13.45
N SER A 146 -9.04 0.35 12.21
CA SER A 146 -9.52 -0.80 11.45
C SER A 146 -9.10 -2.13 12.06
N SER A 147 -7.87 -2.22 12.62
CA SER A 147 -7.39 -3.42 13.30
C SER A 147 -8.18 -3.70 14.58
N LEU A 148 -8.51 -2.67 15.36
CA LEU A 148 -9.37 -2.83 16.54
C LEU A 148 -10.79 -3.23 16.16
N ALA A 149 -11.36 -2.66 15.08
CA ALA A 149 -12.71 -2.99 14.62
C ALA A 149 -12.80 -4.39 13.98
N GLY A 150 -11.74 -4.86 13.33
CA GLY A 150 -11.71 -6.20 12.72
C GLY A 150 -11.37 -7.33 13.69
N GLY A 151 -10.90 -7.02 14.90
CA GLY A 151 -10.57 -8.00 15.94
C GLY A 151 -11.69 -8.26 16.97
N VAL A 152 -12.86 -7.61 16.83
CA VAL A 152 -14.06 -7.77 17.66
C VAL A 152 -15.10 -8.53 16.86
#